data_0fc95d74bd629a68aa59f6278a18a0e7
#
_entry.id   0fc95d74bd629a68aa59f6278a18a0e7
#
_cell.length_a   1.000
_cell.length_b   1.000
_cell.length_c   1.000
_cell.angle_alpha   90.00
_cell.angle_beta   90.00
_cell.angle_gamma   90.00
#
_symmetry.space_group_name_H-M   'P 1'
#
loop_
_entity.id
_entity.type
_entity.pdbx_description
1 polymer ?
#
loop_
_entity_poly.entity_id
_entity_poly.type
_entity_poly.pdbx_seq_one_letter_code
_entity_poly.pdbx_strand_id
1 'polypeptide(L)'
;MEHYVYWVSTALLSLLYLTSAVMYITKRNWVRQALGELGYPGYLVSILAAVKLLAVAVILSRLHVALSDLAYAGMFFHLMLAAGAHIGVHKAKEAVPAFIGLVLLSVSFLTQNAARDIRSPYAPSAVTHLVAAITPDKV
;
A
#
# COMPACT_ATOMS: atom_id res chain seq x y z
N MET A 1 -0.77 6.43 -20.21
CA MET A 1 -0.69 7.34 -19.04
C MET A 1 -0.89 6.56 -17.74
N GLU A 2 -2.00 5.86 -17.55
CA GLU A 2 -2.31 5.08 -16.33
C GLU A 2 -1.26 4.01 -16.00
N HIS A 3 -0.66 3.39 -17.01
CA HIS A 3 0.43 2.43 -16.83
C HIS A 3 1.65 3.06 -16.11
N TYR A 4 2.05 4.27 -16.48
CA TYR A 4 3.14 4.98 -15.80
C TYR A 4 2.73 5.42 -14.39
N VAL A 5 1.48 5.87 -14.21
CA VAL A 5 0.95 6.23 -12.89
C VAL A 5 0.99 5.04 -11.94
N TYR A 6 0.59 3.86 -12.42
CA TYR A 6 0.71 2.61 -11.66
C TYR A 6 2.15 2.34 -11.21
N TRP A 7 3.10 2.35 -12.13
CA TRP A 7 4.49 2.01 -11.79
C TRP A 7 5.13 3.03 -10.88
N VAL A 8 4.87 4.32 -11.07
CA VAL A 8 5.40 5.38 -10.19
C VAL A 8 4.81 5.26 -8.79
N SER A 9 3.49 5.13 -8.66
CA SER A 9 2.83 5.00 -7.36
C SER A 9 3.23 3.71 -6.64
N THR A 10 3.34 2.60 -7.36
CA THR A 10 3.78 1.31 -6.80
C THR A 10 5.23 1.36 -6.34
N ALA A 11 6.12 2.00 -7.11
CA ALA A 11 7.52 2.17 -6.73
C ALA A 11 7.66 3.04 -5.47
N LEU A 12 6.94 4.15 -5.40
CA LEU A 12 6.96 5.04 -4.22
C LEU A 12 6.35 4.36 -2.99
N LEU A 13 5.25 3.63 -3.15
CA LEU A 13 4.64 2.84 -2.08
C LEU A 13 5.61 1.77 -1.57
N SER A 14 6.25 1.03 -2.48
CA SER A 14 7.24 0.00 -2.15
C SER A 14 8.44 0.61 -1.43
N LEU A 15 8.93 1.76 -1.88
CA LEU A 15 10.03 2.47 -1.23
C LEU A 15 9.66 2.91 0.18
N LEU A 16 8.46 3.42 0.39
CA LEU A 16 7.96 3.80 1.71
C LEU A 16 7.94 2.59 2.67
N TYR A 17 7.43 1.45 2.20
CA TYR A 17 7.37 0.22 3.00
C TYR A 17 8.74 -0.39 3.26
N LEU A 18 9.63 -0.41 2.26
CA LEU A 18 11.01 -0.91 2.42
C LEU A 18 11.81 -0.04 3.40
N THR A 19 11.72 1.28 3.27
CA THR A 19 12.38 2.20 4.21
C THR A 19 11.89 1.96 5.64
N SER A 20 10.57 1.80 5.82
CA SER A 20 9.99 1.47 7.11
C SER A 20 10.47 0.11 7.62
N ALA A 21 10.49 -0.93 6.79
CA ALA A 21 10.97 -2.25 7.18
C ALA A 21 12.44 -2.24 7.58
N VAL A 22 13.30 -1.52 6.86
CA VAL A 22 14.72 -1.34 7.21
C VAL A 22 14.85 -0.65 8.57
N MET A 23 14.05 0.38 8.86
CA MET A 23 14.03 1.01 10.19
C MET A 23 13.63 0.03 11.29
N TYR A 24 12.64 -0.82 11.05
CA TYR A 24 12.19 -1.86 12.00
C TYR A 24 13.29 -2.89 12.30
N ILE A 25 14.18 -3.14 11.36
CA ILE A 25 15.29 -4.07 11.51
C ILE A 25 16.50 -3.38 12.16
N THR A 26 16.91 -2.22 11.65
CA THR A 26 18.15 -1.53 12.05
C THR A 26 18.01 -0.71 13.33
N LYS A 27 16.83 -0.08 13.54
CA LYS A 27 16.51 0.75 14.71
C LYS A 27 15.46 0.09 15.61
N ARG A 28 15.59 -1.20 15.81
CA ARG A 28 14.60 -2.03 16.50
C ARG A 28 14.17 -1.49 17.87
N ASN A 29 15.13 -1.05 18.69
CA ASN A 29 14.83 -0.54 20.03
C ASN A 29 14.03 0.76 20.00
N TRP A 30 14.37 1.67 19.08
CA TRP A 30 13.62 2.91 18.85
C TRP A 30 12.20 2.64 18.37
N VAL A 31 12.05 1.73 17.40
CA VAL A 31 10.72 1.33 16.90
C VAL A 31 9.89 0.65 17.99
N ARG A 32 10.50 -0.21 18.82
CA ARG A 32 9.83 -0.85 19.95
C ARG A 32 9.30 0.18 20.95
N GLN A 33 10.09 1.21 21.25
CA GLN A 33 9.66 2.30 22.12
C GLN A 33 8.51 3.08 21.50
N ALA A 34 8.62 3.45 20.23
CA ALA A 34 7.57 4.17 19.50
C ALA A 34 6.25 3.39 19.45
N LEU A 35 6.30 2.07 19.21
CA LEU A 35 5.11 1.21 19.27
C LEU A 35 4.54 1.13 20.69
N GLY A 36 5.39 1.10 21.72
CA GLY A 36 4.96 1.13 23.13
C GLY A 36 4.19 2.41 23.47
N GLU A 37 4.62 3.56 22.96
CA GLU A 37 3.92 4.82 23.10
C GLU A 37 2.53 4.83 22.45
N LEU A 38 2.35 4.03 21.40
CA LEU A 38 1.07 3.80 20.72
C LEU A 38 0.20 2.73 21.42
N GLY A 39 0.70 2.10 22.49
CA GLY A 39 0.01 1.04 23.20
C GLY A 39 0.18 -0.37 22.62
N TYR A 40 1.12 -0.57 21.69
CA TYR A 40 1.38 -1.87 21.06
C TYR A 40 2.52 -2.63 21.75
N PRO A 41 2.45 -3.97 21.81
CA PRO A 41 3.49 -4.80 22.39
C PRO A 41 4.74 -4.85 21.49
N GLY A 42 5.93 -4.95 22.12
CA GLY A 42 7.21 -4.91 21.43
C GLY A 42 7.47 -6.07 20.46
N TYR A 43 6.80 -7.22 20.60
CA TYR A 43 6.95 -8.35 19.69
C TYR A 43 6.42 -8.05 18.27
N LEU A 44 5.51 -7.07 18.14
CA LEU A 44 4.99 -6.65 16.84
C LEU A 44 6.05 -6.09 15.89
N VAL A 45 7.16 -5.58 16.39
CA VAL A 45 8.25 -5.06 15.56
C VAL A 45 8.71 -6.08 14.51
N SER A 46 8.95 -7.31 14.92
CA SER A 46 9.40 -8.37 14.02
C SER A 46 8.31 -8.81 13.05
N ILE A 47 7.08 -8.94 13.54
CA ILE A 47 5.93 -9.32 12.72
C ILE A 47 5.64 -8.26 11.65
N LEU A 48 5.61 -6.99 12.03
CA LEU A 48 5.36 -5.89 11.11
C LEU A 48 6.48 -5.74 10.08
N ALA A 49 7.75 -5.93 10.47
CA ALA A 49 8.86 -5.94 9.52
C ALA A 49 8.69 -7.04 8.47
N ALA A 50 8.40 -8.27 8.90
CA ALA A 50 8.18 -9.41 8.00
C ALA A 50 6.97 -9.18 7.06
N VAL A 51 5.85 -8.71 7.58
CA VAL A 51 4.63 -8.43 6.80
C VAL A 51 4.87 -7.33 5.77
N LYS A 52 5.61 -6.28 6.13
CA LYS A 52 5.99 -5.20 5.19
C LYS A 52 6.83 -5.71 4.02
N LEU A 53 7.84 -6.51 4.31
CA LEU A 53 8.69 -7.12 3.27
C LEU A 53 7.88 -8.06 2.37
N LEU A 54 7.03 -8.89 2.96
CA LEU A 54 6.17 -9.81 2.23
C LEU A 54 5.20 -9.06 1.32
N ALA A 55 4.56 -8.00 1.80
CA ALA A 55 3.63 -7.20 1.01
C ALA A 55 4.31 -6.58 -0.21
N VAL A 56 5.51 -6.01 -0.04
CA VAL A 56 6.30 -5.45 -1.16
C VAL A 56 6.69 -6.55 -2.14
N ALA A 57 7.17 -7.70 -1.67
CA ALA A 57 7.53 -8.82 -2.52
C ALA A 57 6.33 -9.30 -3.36
N VAL A 58 5.16 -9.43 -2.76
CA VAL A 58 3.93 -9.86 -3.45
C VAL A 58 3.50 -8.85 -4.52
N ILE A 59 3.49 -7.55 -4.19
CA ILE A 59 3.07 -6.51 -5.14
C ILE A 59 4.04 -6.41 -6.32
N LEU A 60 5.36 -6.43 -6.06
CA LEU A 60 6.37 -6.29 -7.10
C LEU A 60 6.52 -7.56 -7.95
N SER A 61 6.37 -8.75 -7.37
CA SER A 61 6.48 -10.01 -8.10
C SER A 61 5.34 -10.21 -9.11
N ARG A 62 4.15 -9.69 -8.82
CA ARG A 62 2.94 -9.79 -9.66
C ARG A 62 2.57 -11.23 -10.05
N LEU A 63 3.02 -12.22 -9.27
CA LEU A 63 2.87 -13.64 -9.56
C LEU A 63 1.40 -14.07 -9.63
N HIS A 64 0.55 -13.51 -8.78
CA HIS A 64 -0.85 -13.87 -8.72
C HIS A 64 -1.72 -12.67 -8.34
N VAL A 65 -2.81 -12.47 -9.10
CA VAL A 65 -3.71 -11.30 -8.91
C VAL A 65 -4.33 -11.31 -7.51
N ALA A 66 -4.86 -12.44 -7.06
CA ALA A 66 -5.49 -12.55 -5.75
C ALA A 66 -4.51 -12.27 -4.59
N LEU A 67 -3.25 -12.69 -4.72
CA LEU A 67 -2.21 -12.36 -3.73
C LEU A 67 -1.90 -10.87 -3.71
N SER A 68 -1.85 -10.23 -4.87
CA SER A 68 -1.66 -8.78 -4.95
C SER A 68 -2.83 -8.03 -4.33
N ASP A 69 -4.06 -8.44 -4.60
CA ASP A 69 -5.26 -7.82 -4.01
C ASP A 69 -5.28 -8.01 -2.49
N LEU A 70 -4.89 -9.18 -1.99
CA LEU A 70 -4.73 -9.44 -0.56
C LEU A 70 -3.65 -8.54 0.06
N ALA A 71 -2.52 -8.36 -0.61
CA ALA A 71 -1.46 -7.47 -0.15
C ALA A 71 -1.94 -6.01 -0.09
N TYR A 72 -2.66 -5.53 -1.11
CA TYR A 72 -3.27 -4.20 -1.11
C TYR A 72 -4.25 -4.02 0.06
N ALA A 73 -5.12 -5.00 0.30
CA ALA A 73 -6.05 -4.96 1.44
C ALA A 73 -5.30 -4.92 2.78
N GLY A 74 -4.29 -5.77 2.96
CA GLY A 74 -3.46 -5.78 4.16
C GLY A 74 -2.74 -4.45 4.40
N MET A 75 -2.15 -3.88 3.35
CA MET A 75 -1.49 -2.57 3.43
C MET A 75 -2.49 -1.45 3.75
N PHE A 76 -3.68 -1.50 3.18
CA PHE A 76 -4.75 -0.54 3.45
C PHE A 76 -5.12 -0.53 4.94
N PHE A 77 -5.45 -1.67 5.50
CA PHE A 77 -5.79 -1.76 6.93
C PHE A 77 -4.61 -1.40 7.83
N HIS A 78 -3.40 -1.81 7.48
CA HIS A 78 -2.20 -1.43 8.23
C HIS A 78 -2.00 0.09 8.27
N LEU A 79 -2.12 0.77 7.13
CA LEU A 79 -1.96 2.23 7.04
C LEU A 79 -3.09 2.97 7.77
N MET A 80 -4.33 2.48 7.65
CA MET A 80 -5.47 3.02 8.40
C MET A 80 -5.26 2.92 9.92
N LEU A 81 -4.84 1.76 10.39
CA LEU A 81 -4.56 1.54 11.81
C LEU A 81 -3.36 2.38 12.29
N ALA A 82 -2.32 2.51 11.48
CA ALA A 82 -1.17 3.35 11.80
C ALA A 82 -1.57 4.82 11.92
N ALA A 83 -2.34 5.35 10.97
CA ALA A 83 -2.85 6.71 11.04
C ALA A 83 -3.74 6.91 12.28
N GLY A 84 -4.67 5.99 12.51
CA GLY A 84 -5.57 6.04 13.68
C GLY A 84 -4.82 5.98 15.01
N ALA A 85 -3.79 5.15 15.12
CA ALA A 85 -2.97 5.04 16.32
C ALA A 85 -2.24 6.36 16.65
N HIS A 86 -1.61 6.99 15.66
CA HIS A 86 -0.94 8.28 15.85
C HIS A 86 -1.91 9.41 16.23
N ILE A 87 -3.08 9.46 15.58
CA ILE A 87 -4.11 10.43 15.89
C ILE A 87 -4.66 10.21 17.32
N GLY A 88 -4.91 8.95 17.68
CA GLY A 88 -5.46 8.56 18.98
C GLY A 88 -4.59 8.96 20.16
N VAL A 89 -3.27 9.03 20.00
CA VAL A 89 -2.33 9.52 21.02
C VAL A 89 -1.92 10.98 20.82
N HIS A 90 -2.70 11.75 20.08
CA HIS A 90 -2.47 13.18 19.80
C HIS A 90 -1.16 13.51 19.07
N LYS A 91 -0.62 12.56 18.30
CA LYS A 91 0.58 12.71 17.47
C LYS A 91 0.24 12.79 15.98
N ALA A 92 -0.70 13.61 15.59
CA ALA A 92 -1.22 13.70 14.23
C ALA A 92 -0.14 13.95 13.15
N LYS A 93 0.94 14.69 13.50
CA LYS A 93 2.07 14.92 12.58
C LYS A 93 2.80 13.63 12.22
N GLU A 94 2.86 12.67 13.12
CA GLU A 94 3.48 11.36 12.90
C GLU A 94 2.61 10.44 12.05
N ALA A 95 1.34 10.77 11.85
CA ALA A 95 0.43 10.05 10.95
C ALA A 95 0.65 10.39 9.45
N VAL A 96 1.38 11.47 9.14
CA VAL A 96 1.59 11.94 7.75
C VAL A 96 2.14 10.84 6.82
N PRO A 97 3.17 10.06 7.18
CA PRO A 97 3.64 8.96 6.33
C PRO A 97 2.56 7.93 6.02
N ALA A 98 1.67 7.63 6.98
CA ALA A 98 0.56 6.71 6.76
C ALA A 98 -0.46 7.27 5.77
N PHE A 99 -0.78 8.56 5.82
CA PHE A 99 -1.65 9.21 4.84
C PHE A 99 -1.04 9.25 3.45
N ILE A 100 0.25 9.55 3.33
CA ILE A 100 0.98 9.47 2.05
C ILE A 100 0.90 8.05 1.51
N GLY A 101 1.13 7.05 2.35
CA GLY A 101 1.00 5.65 1.99
C GLY A 101 -0.39 5.29 1.50
N LEU A 102 -1.46 5.77 2.14
CA LEU A 102 -2.84 5.56 1.72
C LEU A 102 -3.14 6.15 0.34
N VAL A 103 -2.64 7.36 0.06
CA VAL A 103 -2.79 7.99 -1.26
C VAL A 103 -2.07 7.17 -2.33
N LEU A 104 -0.80 6.82 -2.11
CA LEU A 104 0.00 6.03 -3.04
C LEU A 104 -0.62 4.65 -3.29
N LEU A 105 -1.09 4.00 -2.22
CA LEU A 105 -1.79 2.71 -2.30
C LEU A 105 -3.07 2.81 -3.12
N SER A 106 -3.88 3.84 -2.88
CA SER A 106 -5.12 4.05 -3.62
C SER A 106 -4.85 4.26 -5.11
N VAL A 107 -3.88 5.12 -5.44
CA VAL A 107 -3.50 5.35 -6.84
C VAL A 107 -2.96 4.08 -7.50
N SER A 108 -2.07 3.36 -6.82
CA SER A 108 -1.51 2.09 -7.31
C SER A 108 -2.59 1.04 -7.53
N PHE A 109 -3.51 0.86 -6.57
CA PHE A 109 -4.60 -0.10 -6.68
C PHE A 109 -5.58 0.25 -7.80
N LEU A 110 -6.00 1.53 -7.90
CA LEU A 110 -6.96 1.98 -8.89
C LEU A 110 -6.41 1.90 -10.32
N THR A 111 -5.11 1.98 -10.50
CA THR A 111 -4.45 1.94 -11.83
C THR A 111 -3.82 0.59 -12.16
N GLN A 112 -3.87 -0.40 -11.26
CA GLN A 112 -3.19 -1.68 -11.47
C GLN A 112 -3.65 -2.44 -12.72
N ASN A 113 -4.92 -2.34 -13.09
CA ASN A 113 -5.47 -3.04 -14.24
C ASN A 113 -4.97 -2.50 -15.59
N ALA A 114 -4.51 -1.25 -15.64
CA ALA A 114 -3.87 -0.68 -16.81
C ALA A 114 -2.48 -1.30 -17.10
N ALA A 115 -1.88 -1.93 -16.11
CA ALA A 115 -0.55 -2.53 -16.19
C ALA A 115 -0.58 -4.07 -16.07
N ARG A 116 -1.75 -4.72 -16.20
CA ARG A 116 -1.92 -6.16 -16.04
C ARG A 116 -2.63 -6.78 -17.24
N ASP A 117 -2.15 -7.96 -17.66
CA ASP A 117 -2.84 -8.81 -18.64
C ASP A 117 -4.05 -9.52 -17.99
N ILE A 118 -3.85 -10.09 -16.81
CA ILE A 118 -4.93 -10.65 -15.98
C ILE A 118 -5.36 -9.58 -14.99
N ARG A 119 -6.58 -9.10 -15.15
CA ARG A 119 -7.13 -7.99 -14.35
C ARG A 119 -7.64 -8.44 -13.00
N SER A 120 -7.48 -7.56 -12.01
CA SER A 120 -8.15 -7.72 -10.73
C SER A 120 -9.64 -7.41 -10.89
N PRO A 121 -10.54 -8.27 -10.36
CA PRO A 121 -11.98 -8.00 -10.38
C PRO A 121 -12.39 -6.85 -9.43
N TYR A 122 -11.51 -6.46 -8.51
CA TYR A 122 -11.78 -5.45 -7.48
C TYR A 122 -11.24 -4.05 -7.84
N ALA A 123 -10.35 -3.95 -8.83
CA ALA A 123 -9.84 -2.67 -9.31
C ALA A 123 -10.63 -2.19 -10.55
N PRO A 124 -10.77 -0.86 -10.75
CA PRO A 124 -11.42 -0.33 -11.94
C PRO A 124 -10.75 -0.79 -13.23
N SER A 125 -11.56 -0.92 -14.29
CA SER A 125 -11.02 -1.08 -15.64
C SER A 125 -10.29 0.19 -16.06
N ALA A 126 -9.25 0.07 -16.90
CA ALA A 126 -8.59 1.24 -17.46
C ALA A 126 -9.60 2.15 -18.18
N VAL A 127 -9.43 3.47 -18.06
CA VAL A 127 -10.37 4.48 -18.59
C VAL A 127 -10.69 4.29 -20.07
N THR A 128 -9.77 3.71 -20.84
CA THR A 128 -9.97 3.38 -22.27
C THR A 128 -11.18 2.49 -22.51
N HIS A 129 -11.49 1.58 -21.59
CA HIS A 129 -12.68 0.71 -21.69
C HIS A 129 -13.96 1.42 -21.27
N LEU A 130 -13.87 2.39 -20.37
CA LEU A 130 -15.00 3.25 -19.99
C LEU A 130 -15.43 4.14 -21.16
N VAL A 131 -14.46 4.73 -21.87
CA VAL A 131 -14.73 5.56 -23.06
C VAL A 131 -15.34 4.72 -24.19
N ALA A 132 -14.83 3.50 -24.44
CA ALA A 132 -15.40 2.60 -25.42
C ALA A 132 -16.82 2.12 -25.08
N ALA A 133 -17.15 2.00 -23.79
CA ALA A 133 -18.50 1.63 -23.33
C ALA A 133 -19.50 2.81 -23.39
N ILE A 134 -19.01 4.05 -23.34
CA ILE A 134 -19.84 5.27 -23.36
C ILE A 134 -20.05 5.78 -24.80
N THR A 135 -19.18 5.42 -25.74
CA THR A 135 -19.33 5.70 -27.18
C THR A 135 -19.67 4.41 -27.93
N PRO A 136 -20.93 3.94 -27.88
CA PRO A 136 -21.37 2.90 -28.82
C PRO A 136 -21.23 3.46 -30.23
N ASP A 137 -20.60 2.70 -31.13
CA ASP A 137 -20.42 3.00 -32.53
C ASP A 137 -21.72 3.64 -33.08
N LYS A 138 -21.61 4.89 -33.48
CA LYS A 138 -22.58 5.47 -34.42
C LYS A 138 -22.24 4.88 -35.79
N VAL A 139 -22.84 3.77 -36.08
CA VAL A 139 -22.99 3.30 -37.47
C VAL A 139 -24.13 4.07 -38.13
#